data_2aaa78d4225342f54ea60a145c181fac
#
_entry.id   2aaa78d4225342f54ea60a145c181fac
#
_cell.length_a   1.000
_cell.length_b   1.000
_cell.length_c   1.000
_cell.angle_alpha   90.00
_cell.angle_beta   90.00
_cell.angle_gamma   90.00
#
_symmetry.space_group_name_H-M   'P 1'
#
loop_
_entity.id
_entity.type
_entity.pdbx_description
1 polymer ?
#
loop_
_entity_poly.entity_id
_entity_poly.type
_entity_poly.pdbx_seq_one_letter_code
_entity_poly.pdbx_strand_id
1 'polypeptide(L)'
;LISIMKSILKYIILPLLFTSCIGCENKEHDTPAPEPNERELSKYEPEDGKCFVFIGQDLGAVGGLEQYNEGYCDHFQTPAGITVYLGLGGSDTDKVSGLYDIDNWGSGDCCANLYPQSERFNNSMIAVGLAIVGNETDIASGKYDRKLDIIGEWFKKLAPRPVFLRIGYEFDGTDWNHYVPETYIPAYKHIK
;
A
#
# COMPACT_ATOMS: atom_id res chain seq x y z
N LEU A 1 54.05 -14.76 -3.76
CA LEU A 1 54.95 -13.68 -4.20
C LEU A 1 54.12 -12.40 -4.23
N ILE A 2 54.09 -11.62 -3.16
CA ILE A 2 54.98 -10.52 -2.80
C ILE A 2 55.00 -9.44 -3.88
N SER A 3 54.44 -8.29 -3.60
CA SER A 3 55.11 -7.00 -3.43
C SER A 3 54.05 -5.91 -3.54
N ILE A 4 53.64 -5.27 -2.48
CA ILE A 4 54.17 -4.01 -1.94
C ILE A 4 54.47 -2.98 -3.05
N MET A 5 53.61 -1.96 -3.12
CA MET A 5 54.14 -0.61 -3.37
C MET A 5 53.28 0.43 -2.59
N LYS A 6 53.98 1.01 -1.65
CA LYS A 6 53.64 2.20 -0.87
C LYS A 6 54.00 3.45 -1.67
N SER A 7 53.35 4.53 -1.26
CA SER A 7 53.88 5.89 -1.29
C SER A 7 53.58 6.68 -2.58
N ILE A 8 53.24 7.94 -2.60
CA ILE A 8 53.66 9.09 -1.80
C ILE A 8 52.65 10.20 -1.98
N LEU A 9 52.25 10.75 -0.86
CA LEU A 9 51.57 12.02 -0.72
C LEU A 9 52.57 13.15 -1.02
N LYS A 10 52.29 14.04 -1.94
CA LYS A 10 53.06 15.32 -2.07
C LYS A 10 52.08 16.50 -1.96
N TYR A 11 52.30 17.21 -0.89
CA TYR A 11 51.75 18.53 -0.64
C TYR A 11 52.18 19.53 -1.72
N ILE A 12 51.23 20.27 -2.26
CA ILE A 12 51.53 21.52 -2.95
C ILE A 12 50.82 22.62 -2.15
N ILE A 13 51.61 23.41 -1.48
CA ILE A 13 51.22 24.67 -0.83
C ILE A 13 51.31 25.75 -1.91
N LEU A 14 50.19 26.43 -2.17
CA LEU A 14 50.16 27.62 -3.02
C LEU A 14 49.78 28.80 -2.16
N PRO A 15 50.50 29.92 -2.18
CA PRO A 15 50.30 31.01 -1.26
C PRO A 15 49.09 31.89 -1.63
N LEU A 16 48.40 32.31 -0.59
CA LEU A 16 47.32 33.30 -0.59
C LEU A 16 47.86 34.65 -1.09
N LEU A 17 47.18 35.23 -2.05
CA LEU A 17 47.20 36.66 -2.32
C LEU A 17 45.95 37.27 -1.68
N PHE A 18 46.17 38.01 -0.62
CA PHE A 18 45.18 38.89 -0.02
C PHE A 18 44.92 40.09 -0.94
N THR A 19 43.71 40.21 -1.45
CA THR A 19 43.19 41.47 -1.94
C THR A 19 42.04 41.87 -1.03
N SER A 20 42.31 42.85 -0.19
CA SER A 20 41.32 43.52 0.64
C SER A 20 40.41 44.36 -0.26
N CYS A 21 39.15 44.02 -0.38
CA CYS A 21 38.07 44.92 -0.76
C CYS A 21 37.29 45.35 0.48
N ILE A 22 37.42 46.63 0.77
CA ILE A 22 36.64 47.33 1.79
C ILE A 22 35.23 47.54 1.26
N GLY A 23 34.24 47.21 2.08
CA GLY A 23 32.95 47.87 2.09
C GLY A 23 31.80 47.17 1.43
N CYS A 24 31.00 46.56 2.27
CA CYS A 24 29.54 46.78 2.40
C CYS A 24 29.06 45.86 3.53
N GLU A 25 28.83 46.41 4.70
CA GLU A 25 28.06 45.77 5.75
C GLU A 25 26.59 45.69 5.29
N ASN A 26 26.23 44.61 4.63
CA ASN A 26 24.87 44.16 4.61
C ASN A 26 24.66 43.36 5.91
N LYS A 27 24.02 43.99 6.89
CA LYS A 27 23.38 43.27 7.97
C LYS A 27 22.27 42.43 7.36
N GLU A 28 22.60 41.21 6.93
CA GLU A 28 21.61 40.18 6.77
C GLU A 28 21.00 39.96 8.16
N HIS A 29 19.75 40.29 8.26
CA HIS A 29 18.90 39.94 9.37
C HIS A 29 18.84 38.42 9.34
N ASP A 30 19.65 37.76 10.19
CA ASP A 30 19.50 36.35 10.50
C ASP A 30 18.11 36.15 11.12
N THR A 31 17.13 35.98 10.25
CA THR A 31 15.84 35.42 10.65
C THR A 31 16.15 33.94 10.91
N PRO A 32 16.04 33.45 12.15
CA PRO A 32 16.23 32.05 12.41
C PRO A 32 15.35 31.26 11.44
N ALA A 33 15.91 30.21 10.79
CA ALA A 33 15.12 29.32 9.99
C ALA A 33 13.93 28.84 10.85
N PRO A 34 12.70 28.86 10.32
CA PRO A 34 11.56 28.40 11.08
C PRO A 34 11.90 26.99 11.59
N GLU A 35 11.75 26.80 12.90
CA GLU A 35 11.89 25.47 13.48
C GLU A 35 11.00 24.52 12.67
N PRO A 36 11.47 23.28 12.36
CA PRO A 36 10.64 22.33 11.65
C PRO A 36 9.36 22.18 12.47
N ASN A 37 8.25 22.67 11.93
CA ASN A 37 6.94 22.41 12.49
C ASN A 37 6.87 20.91 12.70
N GLU A 38 6.69 20.44 13.94
CA GLU A 38 6.38 19.04 14.22
C GLU A 38 5.12 18.73 13.41
N ARG A 39 5.32 18.04 12.28
CA ARG A 39 4.22 17.67 11.40
C ARG A 39 3.40 16.62 12.13
N GLU A 40 2.15 16.93 12.43
CA GLU A 40 1.22 15.96 12.96
C GLU A 40 1.05 14.84 11.89
N LEU A 41 1.49 13.63 12.24
CA LEU A 41 1.35 12.47 11.35
C LEU A 41 -0.13 12.16 11.14
N SER A 42 -0.50 11.87 9.91
CA SER A 42 -1.84 11.37 9.64
C SER A 42 -2.03 10.00 10.31
N LYS A 43 -3.28 9.64 10.61
CA LYS A 43 -3.64 8.38 11.28
C LYS A 43 -3.01 7.12 10.62
N TYR A 44 -2.67 7.19 9.33
CA TYR A 44 -2.16 6.07 8.54
C TYR A 44 -0.78 6.37 7.93
N GLU A 45 -0.04 7.25 8.54
CA GLU A 45 1.30 7.59 8.15
C GLU A 45 2.30 6.96 9.12
N PRO A 46 3.33 6.25 8.63
CA PRO A 46 4.36 5.71 9.51
C PRO A 46 5.24 6.85 10.05
N GLU A 47 5.86 6.63 11.21
CA GLU A 47 6.88 7.50 11.75
C GLU A 47 8.07 7.64 10.78
N ASP A 48 8.80 8.74 10.89
CA ASP A 48 9.98 9.00 10.06
C ASP A 48 10.98 7.84 10.11
N GLY A 49 11.43 7.42 8.95
CA GLY A 49 12.36 6.28 8.79
C GLY A 49 11.71 4.90 8.96
N LYS A 50 10.40 4.82 9.11
CA LYS A 50 9.64 3.56 9.16
C LYS A 50 8.73 3.41 7.94
N CYS A 51 8.28 2.19 7.68
CA CYS A 51 7.27 1.90 6.66
C CYS A 51 6.28 0.85 7.19
N PHE A 52 5.07 0.88 6.68
CA PHE A 52 4.14 -0.22 6.86
C PHE A 52 4.39 -1.28 5.80
N VAL A 53 4.57 -2.52 6.25
CA VAL A 53 4.70 -3.68 5.35
C VAL A 53 3.33 -4.35 5.24
N PHE A 54 2.87 -4.51 4.00
CA PHE A 54 1.67 -5.27 3.67
C PHE A 54 2.07 -6.53 2.92
N ILE A 55 1.52 -7.65 3.32
CA ILE A 55 1.75 -8.95 2.68
C ILE A 55 0.45 -9.41 2.03
N GLY A 56 0.54 -10.00 0.89
CA GLY A 56 -0.54 -10.59 0.11
C GLY A 56 0.07 -11.54 -0.91
N GLN A 57 -0.72 -12.07 -1.75
CA GLN A 57 -2.13 -11.70 -2.06
C GLN A 57 -3.15 -12.78 -1.67
N ASP A 58 -2.69 -14.00 -1.48
CA ASP A 58 -3.51 -15.18 -1.21
C ASP A 58 -3.23 -15.74 0.20
N LEU A 59 -4.08 -16.66 0.63
CA LEU A 59 -4.01 -17.24 1.96
C LEU A 59 -2.71 -18.02 2.19
N GLY A 60 -2.21 -18.72 1.17
CA GLY A 60 -0.95 -19.47 1.27
C GLY A 60 0.26 -18.54 1.40
N ALA A 61 0.32 -17.46 0.60
CA ALA A 61 1.43 -16.52 0.66
C ALA A 61 1.47 -15.75 1.98
N VAL A 62 0.33 -15.40 2.54
CA VAL A 62 0.26 -14.72 3.85
C VAL A 62 0.55 -15.68 4.99
N GLY A 63 -0.07 -16.84 5.00
CA GLY A 63 0.05 -17.82 6.09
C GLY A 63 -0.56 -17.35 7.42
N GLY A 64 -0.11 -17.95 8.51
CA GLY A 64 -0.51 -17.59 9.86
C GLY A 64 -1.93 -17.99 10.25
N LEU A 65 -2.56 -18.85 9.48
CA LEU A 65 -3.87 -19.45 9.71
C LEU A 65 -3.72 -20.97 9.86
N GLU A 66 -4.65 -21.63 10.55
CA GLU A 66 -4.55 -23.08 10.83
C GLU A 66 -4.38 -23.93 9.56
N GLN A 67 -5.11 -23.59 8.48
CA GLN A 67 -5.05 -24.32 7.21
C GLN A 67 -4.00 -23.78 6.22
N TYR A 68 -3.41 -22.62 6.52
CA TYR A 68 -2.41 -21.93 5.71
C TYR A 68 -1.28 -21.48 6.63
N ASN A 69 -0.32 -22.39 6.87
CA ASN A 69 0.69 -22.27 7.92
C ASN A 69 2.13 -22.41 7.41
N GLU A 70 2.35 -22.18 6.12
CA GLU A 70 3.68 -22.17 5.50
C GLU A 70 3.98 -20.85 4.76
N GLY A 71 3.20 -19.80 5.04
CA GLY A 71 3.33 -18.48 4.43
C GLY A 71 4.25 -17.55 5.20
N TYR A 72 4.25 -16.28 4.77
CA TYR A 72 5.09 -15.24 5.38
C TYR A 72 4.96 -15.19 6.91
N CYS A 73 3.74 -15.17 7.42
CA CYS A 73 3.48 -15.03 8.83
C CYS A 73 3.97 -16.21 9.68
N ASP A 74 4.26 -17.35 9.08
CA ASP A 74 4.74 -18.53 9.82
C ASP A 74 6.25 -18.49 10.03
N HIS A 75 6.95 -17.65 9.29
CA HIS A 75 8.40 -17.48 9.35
C HIS A 75 8.81 -16.09 9.88
N PHE A 76 7.90 -15.11 9.83
CA PHE A 76 8.18 -13.73 10.18
C PHE A 76 7.11 -13.16 11.12
N GLN A 77 7.35 -11.96 11.61
CA GLN A 77 6.38 -11.23 12.43
C GLN A 77 5.14 -10.89 11.61
N THR A 78 3.99 -10.82 12.29
CA THR A 78 2.74 -10.37 11.66
C THR A 78 2.93 -8.97 11.08
N PRO A 79 2.62 -8.76 9.79
CA PRO A 79 2.84 -7.48 9.12
C PRO A 79 1.88 -6.40 9.61
N ALA A 80 2.20 -5.14 9.35
CA ALA A 80 1.31 -4.02 9.64
C ALA A 80 -0.02 -4.12 8.90
N GLY A 81 -0.04 -4.77 7.74
CA GLY A 81 -1.27 -5.01 6.99
C GLY A 81 -1.18 -6.23 6.07
N ILE A 82 -2.33 -6.63 5.60
CA ILE A 82 -2.49 -7.70 4.60
C ILE A 82 -3.24 -7.16 3.38
N THR A 83 -2.90 -7.67 2.21
CA THR A 83 -3.63 -7.39 0.98
C THR A 83 -4.52 -8.57 0.64
N VAL A 84 -5.79 -8.28 0.36
CA VAL A 84 -6.80 -9.26 -0.03
C VAL A 84 -7.51 -8.79 -1.30
N TYR A 85 -8.15 -9.71 -2.00
CA TYR A 85 -8.86 -9.40 -3.24
C TYR A 85 -10.32 -9.83 -3.15
N LEU A 86 -11.20 -8.99 -3.70
CA LEU A 86 -12.64 -9.22 -3.84
C LEU A 86 -13.05 -9.07 -5.30
N GLY A 87 -14.01 -9.88 -5.72
CA GLY A 87 -14.57 -9.82 -7.08
C GLY A 87 -16.08 -9.65 -7.07
N LEU A 88 -16.58 -8.84 -8.01
CA LEU A 88 -18.01 -8.60 -8.21
C LEU A 88 -18.65 -9.60 -9.20
N GLY A 89 -17.85 -10.42 -9.89
CA GLY A 89 -18.32 -11.37 -10.87
C GLY A 89 -19.28 -12.45 -10.30
N GLY A 90 -19.82 -13.26 -11.21
CA GLY A 90 -20.76 -14.31 -10.88
C GLY A 90 -22.24 -13.89 -10.88
N SER A 91 -23.14 -14.85 -11.08
CA SER A 91 -24.59 -14.62 -11.21
C SER A 91 -25.30 -14.45 -9.87
N ASP A 92 -24.70 -14.91 -8.77
CA ASP A 92 -25.26 -14.77 -7.43
C ASP A 92 -25.07 -13.33 -6.93
N THR A 93 -26.17 -12.62 -6.74
CA THR A 93 -26.16 -11.23 -6.30
C THR A 93 -25.84 -11.05 -4.80
N ASP A 94 -25.99 -12.09 -4.01
CA ASP A 94 -25.70 -12.09 -2.58
C ASP A 94 -24.29 -12.60 -2.25
N LYS A 95 -23.52 -12.99 -3.26
CA LYS A 95 -22.14 -13.50 -3.10
C LYS A 95 -21.13 -12.52 -3.68
N VAL A 96 -20.17 -12.09 -2.84
CA VAL A 96 -18.95 -11.40 -3.24
C VAL A 96 -17.81 -12.39 -3.23
N SER A 97 -17.19 -12.59 -4.39
CA SER A 97 -16.11 -13.56 -4.54
C SER A 97 -14.89 -13.17 -3.69
N GLY A 98 -14.31 -14.12 -2.99
CA GLY A 98 -13.15 -13.92 -2.10
C GLY A 98 -13.49 -13.24 -0.77
N LEU A 99 -14.76 -13.04 -0.42
CA LEU A 99 -15.13 -12.39 0.84
C LEU A 99 -15.32 -13.39 1.98
N TYR A 100 -16.33 -14.23 1.90
CA TYR A 100 -16.69 -15.17 2.97
C TYR A 100 -16.33 -16.61 2.64
N ASP A 101 -16.34 -16.97 1.36
CA ASP A 101 -15.96 -18.29 0.87
C ASP A 101 -14.52 -18.24 0.32
N ILE A 102 -13.84 -19.37 0.37
CA ILE A 102 -12.54 -19.52 -0.29
C ILE A 102 -12.78 -19.62 -1.79
N ASP A 103 -12.26 -18.66 -2.53
CA ASP A 103 -12.27 -18.65 -3.99
C ASP A 103 -10.84 -18.67 -4.52
N ASN A 104 -10.62 -19.41 -5.61
CA ASN A 104 -9.32 -19.47 -6.29
C ASN A 104 -9.46 -18.97 -7.73
N TRP A 105 -8.74 -17.88 -8.04
CA TRP A 105 -8.78 -17.26 -9.38
C TRP A 105 -7.55 -17.60 -10.22
N GLY A 106 -6.84 -18.68 -9.85
CA GLY A 106 -5.62 -19.12 -10.53
C GLY A 106 -4.33 -18.53 -9.97
N SER A 107 -4.42 -17.62 -9.00
CA SER A 107 -3.28 -16.98 -8.33
C SER A 107 -3.16 -17.35 -6.85
N GLY A 108 -3.95 -18.28 -6.37
CA GLY A 108 -4.02 -18.72 -4.98
C GLY A 108 -5.42 -18.58 -4.38
N ASP A 109 -5.59 -19.13 -3.19
CA ASP A 109 -6.85 -19.10 -2.45
C ASP A 109 -7.07 -17.75 -1.78
N CYS A 110 -8.22 -17.14 -2.00
CA CYS A 110 -8.61 -15.86 -1.43
C CYS A 110 -9.85 -15.99 -0.54
N CYS A 111 -9.79 -15.48 0.67
CA CYS A 111 -10.94 -15.30 1.55
C CYS A 111 -10.64 -14.18 2.58
N ALA A 112 -11.11 -12.99 2.28
CA ALA A 112 -10.78 -11.80 3.06
C ALA A 112 -11.25 -11.88 4.51
N ASN A 113 -12.38 -12.56 4.78
CA ASN A 113 -12.97 -12.63 6.10
C ASN A 113 -12.26 -13.62 7.06
N LEU A 114 -11.34 -14.44 6.60
CA LEU A 114 -10.58 -15.33 7.49
C LEU A 114 -9.62 -14.56 8.41
N TYR A 115 -8.97 -13.52 7.90
CA TYR A 115 -8.01 -12.76 8.67
C TYR A 115 -8.62 -12.01 9.87
N PRO A 116 -9.76 -11.31 9.74
CA PRO A 116 -10.41 -10.67 10.87
C PRO A 116 -10.87 -11.63 11.98
N GLN A 117 -11.05 -12.90 11.65
CA GLN A 117 -11.46 -13.94 12.61
C GLN A 117 -10.29 -14.51 13.41
N SER A 118 -9.06 -14.26 13.00
CA SER A 118 -7.85 -14.73 13.67
C SER A 118 -7.30 -13.66 14.60
N GLU A 119 -7.08 -14.00 15.87
CA GLU A 119 -6.48 -13.11 16.87
C GLU A 119 -5.11 -12.58 16.42
N ARG A 120 -4.38 -13.37 15.67
CA ARG A 120 -3.07 -13.00 15.13
C ARG A 120 -3.09 -11.70 14.34
N PHE A 121 -4.18 -11.44 13.62
CA PHE A 121 -4.31 -10.29 12.73
C PHE A 121 -5.13 -9.13 13.33
N ASN A 122 -5.40 -9.15 14.64
CA ASN A 122 -6.24 -8.12 15.29
C ASN A 122 -5.73 -6.70 15.08
N ASN A 123 -4.42 -6.51 14.98
CA ASN A 123 -3.79 -5.20 14.78
C ASN A 123 -3.36 -4.93 13.32
N SER A 124 -3.61 -5.87 12.40
CA SER A 124 -3.24 -5.68 11.00
C SER A 124 -4.30 -4.86 10.26
N MET A 125 -3.87 -3.90 9.48
CA MET A 125 -4.69 -3.17 8.50
C MET A 125 -5.08 -4.12 7.35
N ILE A 126 -6.15 -3.81 6.63
CA ILE A 126 -6.57 -4.60 5.48
C ILE A 126 -6.59 -3.71 4.23
N ALA A 127 -5.83 -4.08 3.21
CA ALA A 127 -5.88 -3.46 1.90
C ALA A 127 -6.67 -4.36 0.95
N VAL A 128 -7.83 -3.88 0.51
CA VAL A 128 -8.75 -4.64 -0.35
C VAL A 128 -8.58 -4.19 -1.80
N GLY A 129 -8.15 -5.09 -2.68
CA GLY A 129 -8.21 -4.90 -4.13
C GLY A 129 -9.59 -5.35 -4.64
N LEU A 130 -10.39 -4.43 -5.12
CA LEU A 130 -11.69 -4.74 -5.71
C LEU A 130 -11.54 -4.90 -7.23
N ALA A 131 -11.74 -6.12 -7.73
CA ALA A 131 -11.71 -6.41 -9.16
C ALA A 131 -12.99 -5.87 -9.82
N ILE A 132 -12.84 -4.89 -10.71
CA ILE A 132 -13.97 -4.28 -11.44
C ILE A 132 -13.82 -4.37 -12.95
N VAL A 133 -12.68 -4.83 -13.46
CA VAL A 133 -12.41 -4.92 -14.89
C VAL A 133 -13.49 -5.72 -15.63
N GLY A 134 -13.98 -5.16 -16.73
CA GLY A 134 -15.07 -5.75 -17.53
C GLY A 134 -16.47 -5.58 -16.94
N ASN A 135 -16.61 -5.00 -15.75
CA ASN A 135 -17.88 -4.75 -15.08
C ASN A 135 -18.18 -3.26 -14.86
N GLU A 136 -17.34 -2.36 -15.35
CA GLU A 136 -17.38 -0.93 -15.04
C GLU A 136 -18.72 -0.30 -15.43
N THR A 137 -19.24 -0.61 -16.61
CA THR A 137 -20.54 -0.08 -17.09
C THR A 137 -21.70 -0.59 -16.24
N ASP A 138 -21.68 -1.86 -15.88
CA ASP A 138 -22.71 -2.47 -15.04
C ASP A 138 -22.66 -1.92 -13.63
N ILE A 139 -21.47 -1.67 -13.08
CA ILE A 139 -21.28 -1.01 -11.77
C ILE A 139 -21.86 0.40 -11.83
N ALA A 140 -21.49 1.19 -12.83
CA ALA A 140 -21.99 2.56 -12.97
C ALA A 140 -23.52 2.65 -13.13
N SER A 141 -24.15 1.58 -13.60
CA SER A 141 -25.62 1.47 -13.72
C SER A 141 -26.34 0.99 -12.45
N GLY A 142 -25.58 0.63 -11.40
CA GLY A 142 -26.16 0.11 -10.16
C GLY A 142 -26.43 -1.40 -10.13
N LYS A 143 -26.05 -2.13 -11.18
CA LYS A 143 -26.32 -3.59 -11.25
C LYS A 143 -25.64 -4.39 -10.13
N TYR A 144 -24.55 -3.85 -9.57
CA TYR A 144 -23.76 -4.47 -8.51
C TYR A 144 -24.01 -3.87 -7.11
N ASP A 145 -25.00 -2.97 -6.93
CA ASP A 145 -25.25 -2.28 -5.66
C ASP A 145 -25.39 -3.23 -4.48
N ARG A 146 -26.10 -4.34 -4.67
CA ARG A 146 -26.27 -5.35 -3.63
C ARG A 146 -24.93 -5.94 -3.15
N LYS A 147 -24.00 -6.20 -4.05
CA LYS A 147 -22.67 -6.70 -3.72
C LYS A 147 -21.80 -5.62 -3.05
N LEU A 148 -21.92 -4.39 -3.50
CA LEU A 148 -21.24 -3.24 -2.88
C LEU A 148 -21.77 -3.00 -1.45
N ASP A 149 -23.07 -3.14 -1.22
CA ASP A 149 -23.67 -3.09 0.12
C ASP A 149 -23.08 -4.17 1.05
N ILE A 150 -22.95 -5.41 0.55
CA ILE A 150 -22.33 -6.51 1.33
C ILE A 150 -20.90 -6.16 1.73
N ILE A 151 -20.11 -5.60 0.82
CA ILE A 151 -18.74 -5.14 1.12
C ILE A 151 -18.77 -4.02 2.16
N GLY A 152 -19.65 -3.05 1.99
CA GLY A 152 -19.84 -1.93 2.93
C GLY A 152 -20.22 -2.40 4.33
N GLU A 153 -21.13 -3.36 4.45
CA GLU A 153 -21.51 -3.97 5.73
C GLU A 153 -20.35 -4.75 6.36
N TRP A 154 -19.53 -5.41 5.56
CA TRP A 154 -18.32 -6.07 6.06
C TRP A 154 -17.32 -5.03 6.60
N PHE A 155 -17.07 -3.91 5.89
CA PHE A 155 -16.20 -2.84 6.40
C PHE A 155 -16.71 -2.26 7.73
N LYS A 156 -18.02 -2.06 7.89
CA LYS A 156 -18.61 -1.60 9.17
C LYS A 156 -18.31 -2.57 10.32
N LYS A 157 -18.35 -3.88 10.06
CA LYS A 157 -18.01 -4.90 11.08
C LYS A 157 -16.53 -4.91 11.45
N LEU A 158 -15.65 -4.44 10.58
CA LEU A 158 -14.22 -4.36 10.85
C LEU A 158 -13.81 -3.15 11.70
N ALA A 159 -14.68 -2.13 11.82
CA ALA A 159 -14.36 -0.94 12.59
C ALA A 159 -14.02 -1.27 14.07
N PRO A 160 -13.02 -0.64 14.66
CA PRO A 160 -12.23 0.50 14.16
C PRO A 160 -10.97 0.14 13.34
N ARG A 161 -10.84 -1.09 12.85
CA ARG A 161 -9.70 -1.55 12.03
C ARG A 161 -9.59 -0.71 10.76
N PRO A 162 -8.37 -0.22 10.40
CA PRO A 162 -8.18 0.48 9.15
C PRO A 162 -8.38 -0.46 7.95
N VAL A 163 -9.20 -0.03 7.00
CA VAL A 163 -9.42 -0.70 5.72
C VAL A 163 -9.14 0.28 4.59
N PHE A 164 -8.32 -0.13 3.64
CA PHE A 164 -8.02 0.62 2.42
C PHE A 164 -8.65 -0.08 1.23
N LEU A 165 -9.57 0.60 0.56
CA LEU A 165 -10.19 0.07 -0.66
C LEU A 165 -9.46 0.60 -1.89
N ARG A 166 -8.92 -0.30 -2.68
CA ARG A 166 -8.37 -0.05 -4.00
C ARG A 166 -9.43 -0.42 -5.03
N ILE A 167 -10.11 0.58 -5.56
CA ILE A 167 -11.17 0.41 -6.57
C ILE A 167 -10.49 0.19 -7.93
N GLY A 168 -10.44 -1.05 -8.39
CA GLY A 168 -9.54 -1.48 -9.44
C GLY A 168 -8.09 -1.56 -8.95
N TYR A 169 -7.23 -2.24 -9.70
CA TYR A 169 -5.80 -2.38 -9.41
C TYR A 169 -5.05 -2.78 -10.69
N GLU A 170 -3.71 -2.73 -10.66
CA GLU A 170 -2.86 -3.10 -11.80
C GLU A 170 -3.22 -2.35 -13.09
N PHE A 171 -3.34 -1.01 -12.98
CA PHE A 171 -3.72 -0.13 -14.09
C PHE A 171 -2.72 -0.13 -15.25
N ASP A 172 -1.52 -0.61 -15.03
CA ASP A 172 -0.46 -0.83 -16.00
C ASP A 172 -0.56 -2.22 -16.69
N GLY A 173 -1.47 -3.08 -16.24
CA GLY A 173 -1.75 -4.35 -16.87
C GLY A 173 -2.40 -4.16 -18.25
N THR A 174 -1.77 -4.69 -19.31
CA THR A 174 -2.28 -4.58 -20.68
C THR A 174 -3.09 -5.79 -21.11
N ASP A 175 -2.87 -6.93 -20.47
CA ASP A 175 -3.42 -8.21 -20.91
C ASP A 175 -4.61 -8.68 -20.05
N TRP A 176 -4.68 -8.25 -18.78
CA TRP A 176 -5.73 -8.71 -17.85
C TRP A 176 -6.53 -7.57 -17.19
N ASN A 177 -5.94 -6.44 -16.87
CA ASN A 177 -6.63 -5.30 -16.25
C ASN A 177 -6.60 -4.08 -17.19
N HIS A 178 -7.43 -4.13 -18.21
CA HIS A 178 -7.47 -3.07 -19.22
C HIS A 178 -8.59 -2.08 -18.89
N TYR A 179 -8.27 -1.04 -18.15
CA TYR A 179 -9.21 0.04 -17.81
C TYR A 179 -9.16 1.16 -18.85
N VAL A 180 -10.33 1.66 -19.23
CA VAL A 180 -10.46 2.87 -20.04
C VAL A 180 -11.18 3.95 -19.23
N PRO A 181 -10.74 5.23 -19.31
CA PRO A 181 -11.28 6.30 -18.45
C PRO A 181 -12.79 6.48 -18.56
N GLU A 182 -13.35 6.28 -19.77
CA GLU A 182 -14.76 6.49 -20.09
C GLU A 182 -15.70 5.58 -19.29
N THR A 183 -15.27 4.35 -19.01
CA THR A 183 -16.05 3.38 -18.21
C THR A 183 -15.61 3.35 -16.76
N TYR A 184 -14.29 3.45 -16.50
CA TYR A 184 -13.75 3.38 -15.16
C TYR A 184 -14.20 4.55 -14.26
N ILE A 185 -14.14 5.79 -14.76
CA ILE A 185 -14.47 6.98 -13.95
C ILE A 185 -15.92 6.96 -13.44
N PRO A 186 -16.95 6.64 -14.25
CA PRO A 186 -18.30 6.47 -13.74
C PRO A 186 -18.42 5.37 -12.68
N ALA A 187 -17.81 4.20 -12.91
CA ALA A 187 -17.82 3.10 -11.95
C ALA A 187 -17.16 3.48 -10.62
N TYR A 188 -15.98 4.09 -10.67
CA TYR A 188 -15.29 4.60 -9.48
C TYR A 188 -16.16 5.57 -8.67
N LYS A 189 -16.82 6.52 -9.35
CA LYS A 189 -17.71 7.50 -8.68
C LYS A 189 -18.93 6.85 -8.06
N HIS A 190 -19.42 5.77 -8.65
CA HIS A 190 -20.56 5.02 -8.14
C HIS A 190 -20.22 4.23 -6.86
N ILE A 191 -19.02 3.65 -6.80
CA ILE A 191 -18.54 2.89 -5.63
C ILE A 191 -18.18 3.81 -4.45
N LYS A 192 -17.64 5.00 -4.73
CA LYS A 192 -17.16 5.96 -3.72
C LYS A 192 -18.29 6.63 -2.96
#